data_326ac52b3cfb0cf24c78e54874654726
#
_entry.id   326ac52b3cfb0cf24c78e54874654726
#
_cell.length_a   1.000
_cell.length_b   1.000
_cell.length_c   1.000
_cell.angle_alpha   90.00
_cell.angle_beta   90.00
_cell.angle_gamma   90.00
#
_symmetry.space_group_name_H-M   'P 1'
#
loop_
_entity.id
_entity.type
_entity.pdbx_description
1 polymer ?
#
loop_
_entity_poly.entity_id
_entity_poly.type
_entity_poly.pdbx_seq_one_letter_code
_entity_poly.pdbx_strand_id
1 'polypeptide(L)'
;MATDRRTKYTKSVIRQALFDLLKEKPLNKITVTDICKMADINRSTFYSYYEDVYALLTQIHNELFENIVVTLGNDNWFDDLLKLIDQNRDLCQVLIGTTRRFFF
;
A
#
# COMPACT_ATOMS: atom_id res chain seq x y z
N MET A 1 -18.23 12.69 6.82
CA MET A 1 -17.65 14.02 6.80
C MET A 1 -16.75 14.19 5.58
N ALA A 2 -16.77 15.37 4.98
CA ALA A 2 -16.06 15.63 3.73
C ALA A 2 -14.54 15.40 3.84
N THR A 3 -13.94 15.76 4.99
CA THR A 3 -12.50 15.62 5.23
C THR A 3 -12.06 14.15 5.22
N ASP A 4 -12.84 13.26 5.82
CA ASP A 4 -12.51 11.82 5.88
C ASP A 4 -12.55 11.18 4.51
N ARG A 5 -13.55 11.52 3.69
CA ARG A 5 -13.66 11.00 2.33
C ARG A 5 -12.49 11.45 1.46
N ARG A 6 -12.13 12.73 1.58
CA ARG A 6 -11.02 13.30 0.83
C ARG A 6 -9.70 12.66 1.24
N THR A 7 -9.49 12.43 2.53
CA THR A 7 -8.31 11.76 3.06
C THR A 7 -8.20 10.33 2.55
N LYS A 8 -9.29 9.56 2.61
CA LYS A 8 -9.32 8.19 2.11
C LYS A 8 -9.03 8.14 0.62
N TYR A 9 -9.63 9.03 -0.15
CA TYR A 9 -9.40 9.10 -1.59
C TYR A 9 -7.93 9.40 -1.89
N THR A 10 -7.37 10.42 -1.25
CA THR A 10 -5.98 10.82 -1.46
C THR A 10 -5.02 9.69 -1.09
N LYS A 11 -5.24 9.03 0.05
CA LYS A 11 -4.42 7.90 0.47
C LYS A 11 -4.51 6.73 -0.52
N SER A 12 -5.69 6.45 -1.06
CA SER A 12 -5.87 5.37 -2.04
C SER A 12 -5.14 5.67 -3.35
N VAL A 13 -5.15 6.92 -3.79
CA VAL A 13 -4.44 7.35 -5.00
C VAL A 13 -2.93 7.24 -4.81
N ILE A 14 -2.42 7.65 -3.65
CA ILE A 14 -1.00 7.54 -3.31
C ILE A 14 -0.57 6.07 -3.29
N ARG A 15 -1.37 5.21 -2.65
CA ARG A 15 -1.11 3.77 -2.56
C ARG A 15 -1.06 3.14 -3.94
N GLN A 16 -2.04 3.44 -4.78
CA GLN A 16 -2.10 2.92 -6.15
C GLN A 16 -0.89 3.38 -6.97
N ALA A 17 -0.48 4.64 -6.80
CA ALA A 17 0.71 5.17 -7.48
C ALA A 17 1.96 4.38 -7.10
N LEU A 18 2.12 4.07 -5.80
CA LEU A 18 3.25 3.26 -5.35
C LEU A 18 3.23 1.87 -5.98
N PHE A 19 2.07 1.21 -6.02
CA PHE A 19 1.93 -0.12 -6.61
C PHE A 19 2.28 -0.11 -8.11
N ASP A 20 1.80 0.87 -8.83
CA ASP A 20 2.08 1.00 -10.26
C ASP A 20 3.58 1.21 -10.51
N LEU A 21 4.23 2.02 -9.69
CA LEU A 21 5.67 2.27 -9.80
C LEU A 21 6.49 1.03 -9.43
N LEU A 22 6.04 0.25 -8.46
CA LEU A 22 6.73 -0.99 -8.06
C LEU A 22 6.70 -2.05 -9.13
N LYS A 23 5.75 -2.00 -10.06
CA LYS A 23 5.73 -2.88 -11.24
C LYS A 23 6.82 -2.53 -12.24
N GLU A 24 7.30 -1.29 -12.23
CA GLU A 24 8.28 -0.79 -13.19
C GLU A 24 9.70 -0.77 -12.63
N LYS A 25 9.87 -0.48 -11.32
CA LYS A 25 11.19 -0.33 -10.73
C LYS A 25 11.19 -0.69 -9.24
N PRO A 26 12.38 -1.02 -8.67
CA PRO A 26 12.46 -1.41 -7.26
C PRO A 26 12.19 -0.24 -6.32
N LEU A 27 11.79 -0.56 -5.09
CA LEU A 27 11.42 0.42 -4.06
C LEU A 27 12.50 1.47 -3.83
N ASN A 28 13.77 1.07 -3.81
CA ASN A 28 14.88 1.98 -3.55
C ASN A 28 15.12 3.00 -4.67
N LYS A 29 14.46 2.83 -5.81
CA LYS A 29 14.52 3.77 -6.93
C LYS A 29 13.28 4.66 -7.02
N ILE A 30 12.26 4.41 -6.19
CA ILE A 30 11.03 5.18 -6.18
C ILE A 30 11.18 6.37 -5.24
N THR A 31 10.88 7.56 -5.74
CA THR A 31 10.95 8.80 -4.95
C THR A 31 9.55 9.34 -4.67
N VAL A 32 9.45 10.26 -3.71
CA VAL A 32 8.21 10.99 -3.44
C VAL A 32 7.76 11.74 -4.69
N THR A 33 8.70 12.32 -5.43
CA THR A 33 8.40 13.01 -6.70
C THR A 33 7.73 12.08 -7.70
N ASP A 34 8.23 10.84 -7.84
CA ASP A 34 7.64 9.85 -8.74
C ASP A 34 6.18 9.54 -8.35
N ILE A 35 5.95 9.34 -7.06
CA ILE A 35 4.60 9.05 -6.54
C ILE A 35 3.66 10.24 -6.79
N CYS A 36 4.12 11.45 -6.52
CA CYS A 36 3.31 12.65 -6.70
C CYS A 36 2.93 12.87 -8.17
N LYS A 37 3.85 12.61 -9.09
CA LYS A 37 3.57 12.69 -10.52
C LYS A 37 2.53 11.66 -10.95
N MET A 38 2.69 10.43 -10.50
CA MET A 38 1.77 9.34 -10.84
C MET A 38 0.38 9.58 -10.25
N ALA A 39 0.31 10.08 -9.01
CA ALA A 39 -0.93 10.33 -8.30
C ALA A 39 -1.57 11.68 -8.66
N ASP A 40 -0.87 12.52 -9.38
CA ASP A 40 -1.29 13.89 -9.73
C ASP A 40 -1.60 14.73 -8.49
N ILE A 41 -0.67 14.73 -7.54
CA ILE A 41 -0.73 15.54 -6.31
C ILE A 41 0.57 16.30 -6.14
N ASN A 42 0.55 17.33 -5.29
CA ASN A 42 1.78 18.05 -4.96
C ASN A 42 2.48 17.39 -3.76
N ARG A 43 3.76 17.76 -3.58
CA ARG A 43 4.59 17.15 -2.53
C ARG A 43 4.09 17.49 -1.12
N SER A 44 3.53 18.69 -0.92
CA SER A 44 2.99 19.06 0.39
C SER A 44 1.80 18.18 0.77
N THR A 45 0.99 17.78 -0.19
CA THR A 45 -0.12 16.84 0.05
C THR A 45 0.42 15.48 0.50
N PHE A 46 1.45 14.96 -0.17
CA PHE A 46 2.08 13.70 0.23
C PHE A 46 2.61 13.79 1.66
N TYR A 47 3.40 14.83 1.97
CA TYR A 47 4.04 14.96 3.28
C TYR A 47 3.05 15.24 4.41
N SER A 48 1.81 15.65 4.11
CA SER A 48 0.78 15.78 5.14
C SER A 48 0.28 14.42 5.64
N TYR A 49 0.52 13.34 4.89
CA TYR A 49 0.09 11.99 5.25
C TYR A 49 1.25 11.04 5.58
N TYR A 50 2.38 11.19 4.91
CA TYR A 50 3.51 10.26 5.04
C TYR A 50 4.81 11.03 5.08
N GLU A 51 5.73 10.59 5.92
CA GLU A 51 7.05 11.21 6.06
C GLU A 51 7.93 10.95 4.84
N ASP A 52 7.88 9.71 4.31
CA ASP A 52 8.64 9.29 3.13
C ASP A 52 8.00 8.05 2.51
N VAL A 53 8.65 7.50 1.47
CA VAL A 53 8.15 6.30 0.77
C VAL A 53 8.13 5.09 1.71
N TYR A 54 9.11 4.96 2.60
CA TYR A 54 9.18 3.83 3.53
C TYR A 54 8.08 3.90 4.59
N ALA A 55 7.74 5.12 5.06
CA ALA A 55 6.61 5.31 5.98
C ALA A 55 5.29 4.89 5.33
N LEU A 56 5.10 5.23 4.06
CA LEU A 56 3.94 4.79 3.29
C LEU A 56 3.87 3.25 3.22
N LEU A 57 4.98 2.62 2.87
CA LEU A 57 5.03 1.16 2.77
C LEU A 57 4.77 0.49 4.13
N THR A 58 5.31 1.05 5.20
CA THR A 58 5.09 0.54 6.56
C THR A 58 3.61 0.59 6.94
N GLN A 59 2.91 1.67 6.61
CA GLN A 59 1.48 1.76 6.87
C GLN A 59 0.69 0.71 6.10
N ILE A 60 1.04 0.48 4.84
CA ILE A 60 0.39 -0.55 4.02
C ILE A 60 0.59 -1.93 4.64
N HIS A 61 1.81 -2.25 5.08
CA HIS A 61 2.12 -3.51 5.76
C HIS A 61 1.31 -3.69 7.05
N ASN A 62 1.21 -2.63 7.85
CA ASN A 62 0.48 -2.68 9.12
C ASN A 62 -1.02 -2.92 8.89
N GLU A 63 -1.60 -2.25 7.91
CA GLU A 63 -3.01 -2.44 7.57
C GLU A 63 -3.28 -3.88 7.10
N LEU A 64 -2.42 -4.43 6.27
CA LEU A 64 -2.54 -5.81 5.81
C LEU A 64 -2.39 -6.79 6.96
N PHE A 65 -1.42 -6.56 7.86
CA PHE A 65 -1.20 -7.42 9.03
C PHE A 65 -2.41 -7.42 9.96
N GLU A 66 -3.00 -6.25 10.23
CA GLU A 66 -4.20 -6.15 11.05
C GLU A 66 -5.36 -6.94 10.44
N ASN A 67 -5.55 -6.83 9.13
CA ASN A 67 -6.59 -7.58 8.43
C ASN A 67 -6.38 -9.09 8.54
N ILE A 68 -5.15 -9.54 8.42
CA ILE A 68 -4.80 -10.96 8.57
C ILE A 68 -5.10 -11.45 9.99
N VAL A 69 -4.71 -10.69 11.01
CA VAL A 69 -4.94 -11.04 12.41
C VAL A 69 -6.43 -11.15 12.69
N VAL A 70 -7.23 -10.20 12.24
CA VAL A 70 -8.69 -10.24 12.41
C VAL A 70 -9.29 -11.46 11.71
N THR A 71 -8.83 -11.75 10.49
CA THR A 71 -9.30 -12.90 9.71
C THR A 71 -9.00 -14.22 10.44
N LEU A 72 -7.81 -14.38 11.00
CA LEU A 72 -7.40 -15.60 11.71
C LEU A 72 -8.17 -15.79 13.02
N GLY A 73 -8.79 -14.73 13.56
CA GLY A 73 -9.61 -14.80 14.76
C GLY A 73 -11.02 -15.34 14.54
N ASN A 74 -11.44 -15.58 13.31
CA ASN A 74 -12.78 -16.05 12.95
C ASN A 74 -12.82 -17.57 12.75
N ASP A 75 -14.01 -18.17 12.96
CA ASP A 75 -14.20 -19.61 12.72
C ASP A 75 -14.02 -19.99 11.25
N ASN A 76 -14.31 -19.07 10.34
CA ASN A 76 -14.16 -19.26 8.90
C ASN A 76 -12.86 -18.63 8.39
N TRP A 77 -11.80 -18.69 9.18
CA TRP A 77 -10.54 -17.99 8.89
C TRP A 77 -9.96 -18.34 7.51
N PHE A 78 -10.08 -19.59 7.09
CA PHE A 78 -9.51 -20.03 5.82
C PHE A 78 -10.21 -19.38 4.62
N ASP A 79 -11.56 -19.41 4.63
CA ASP A 79 -12.36 -18.78 3.58
C ASP A 79 -12.15 -17.25 3.56
N ASP A 80 -12.14 -16.64 4.74
CA ASP A 80 -11.92 -15.20 4.87
C ASP A 80 -10.50 -14.83 4.42
N LEU A 81 -9.51 -15.66 4.71
CA LEU A 81 -8.15 -15.46 4.26
C LEU A 81 -8.04 -15.50 2.72
N LEU A 82 -8.71 -16.47 2.09
CA LEU A 82 -8.74 -16.54 0.62
C LEU A 82 -9.40 -15.32 0.01
N LYS A 83 -10.50 -14.84 0.59
CA LYS A 83 -11.16 -13.61 0.14
C LYS A 83 -10.26 -12.40 0.30
N LEU A 84 -9.55 -12.30 1.42
CA LEU A 84 -8.64 -11.20 1.71
C LEU A 84 -7.49 -11.17 0.68
N ILE A 85 -6.91 -12.32 0.37
CA ILE A 85 -5.83 -12.44 -0.62
C ILE A 85 -6.36 -12.03 -2.00
N ASP A 86 -7.55 -12.46 -2.38
CA ASP A 86 -8.15 -12.12 -3.66
C ASP A 86 -8.41 -10.62 -3.78
N GLN A 87 -8.95 -10.01 -2.72
CA GLN A 87 -9.21 -8.56 -2.68
C GLN A 87 -7.92 -7.73 -2.72
N ASN A 88 -6.82 -8.27 -2.19
CA ASN A 88 -5.53 -7.59 -2.13
C ASN A 88 -4.49 -8.25 -3.02
N ARG A 89 -4.93 -8.84 -4.14
CA ARG A 89 -4.06 -9.59 -5.05
C ARG A 89 -2.84 -8.77 -5.49
N ASP A 90 -3.06 -7.54 -5.95
CA ASP A 90 -1.98 -6.66 -6.40
C ASP A 90 -1.02 -6.34 -5.26
N LEU A 91 -1.54 -6.07 -4.07
CA LEU A 91 -0.74 -5.78 -2.90
C LEU A 91 0.13 -6.99 -2.52
N CYS A 92 -0.47 -8.18 -2.47
CA CYS A 92 0.26 -9.41 -2.13
C CYS A 92 1.37 -9.69 -3.14
N GLN A 93 1.11 -9.52 -4.44
CA GLN A 93 2.12 -9.70 -5.47
C GLN A 93 3.28 -8.72 -5.32
N VAL A 94 2.97 -7.46 -5.04
CA VAL A 94 3.98 -6.42 -4.84
C VAL A 94 4.84 -6.74 -3.63
N LEU A 95 4.25 -7.13 -2.50
CA LEU A 95 4.98 -7.45 -1.28
C LEU A 95 5.86 -8.68 -1.45
N ILE A 96 5.37 -9.72 -2.12
CA ILE A 96 6.16 -10.92 -2.42
C ILE A 96 7.32 -10.56 -3.34
N GLY A 97 7.06 -9.79 -4.39
CA GLY A 97 8.10 -9.33 -5.32
C GLY A 97 9.17 -8.51 -4.64
N THR A 98 8.77 -7.59 -3.75
CA THR A 98 9.70 -6.75 -2.98
C THR A 98 10.55 -7.62 -2.05
N THR A 99 9.93 -8.55 -1.34
CA THR A 99 10.63 -9.48 -0.46
C THR A 99 11.65 -10.31 -1.23
N ARG A 100 11.28 -10.82 -2.40
CA ARG A 100 12.19 -11.57 -3.27
C ARG A 100 13.42 -10.76 -3.64
N ARG A 101 13.22 -9.51 -4.01
CA ARG A 101 14.33 -8.63 -4.40
C ARG A 101 15.31 -8.36 -3.28
N PHE A 102 14.82 -8.35 -2.02
CA PHE A 102 15.67 -8.11 -0.85
C PHE A 102 16.41 -9.37 -0.41
N PHE A 103 15.83 -10.55 -0.57
CA PHE A 103 16.40 -11.81 -0.08
C PHE A 103 17.03 -12.67 -1.16
N PHE A 104 16.85 -12.34 -2.41
CA PHE A 104 17.44 -13.02 -3.56
C PHE A 104 18.05 -12.00 -4.51
#